data_55fcb036a1c5eddbe6ba3752137c858a
#
_entry.id   55fcb036a1c5eddbe6ba3752137c858a
#
_cell.length_a   1.000
_cell.length_b   1.000
_cell.length_c   1.000
_cell.angle_alpha   90.00
_cell.angle_beta   90.00
_cell.angle_gamma   90.00
#
_symmetry.space_group_name_H-M   'P 1'
#
loop_
_entity.id
_entity.type
_entity.pdbx_description
1 polymer ?
#
loop_
_entity_poly.entity_id
_entity_poly.type
_entity_poly.pdbx_seq_one_letter_code
_entity_poly.pdbx_strand_id
1 'polypeptide(L)'
;ENLEITNWDLSAGEIGSYKQSSKLLSGLVVENRDGGELTNVTIRNNKIHDVNGKMAGGVDKGAGGLIVLVTGNGSNHTGTVESYYTGLAIEGNEVYNVCHEAIYMESVWASRKLVGGTSSDTGYQNAGNSKWIGSSNVTISNNYVHDVAGDGIVPINTTDAMVEYNLVDNSADSSWNYSANPNHAAIWSWDSNNVTFRYNEASNTSRHSVGSAVGNDSMAFDFDYGVQNCVYEYNYSH
;
A
#
# COMPACT_ATOMS: atom_id res chain seq x y z
N GLU A 1 -15.32 -0.29 -11.70
CA GLU A 1 -16.14 0.46 -10.74
C GLU A 1 -17.41 -0.29 -10.34
N ASN A 2 -17.96 0.03 -9.16
CA ASN A 2 -19.22 -0.52 -8.64
C ASN A 2 -19.21 -2.06 -8.50
N LEU A 3 -18.10 -2.61 -8.04
CA LEU A 3 -17.95 -4.03 -7.74
C LEU A 3 -18.06 -4.27 -6.25
N GLU A 4 -18.63 -5.40 -5.87
CA GLU A 4 -18.48 -5.97 -4.55
C GLU A 4 -17.58 -7.21 -4.64
N ILE A 5 -16.48 -7.22 -3.90
CA ILE A 5 -15.46 -8.28 -3.90
C ILE A 5 -15.33 -8.78 -2.46
N THR A 6 -15.68 -10.02 -2.23
CA THR A 6 -15.81 -10.56 -0.88
C THR A 6 -15.53 -12.07 -0.81
N ASN A 7 -15.41 -12.57 0.42
CA ASN A 7 -15.29 -14.00 0.75
C ASN A 7 -14.06 -14.69 0.14
N TRP A 8 -12.96 -13.99 0.09
CA TRP A 8 -11.69 -14.56 -0.32
C TRP A 8 -10.96 -15.13 0.90
N ASP A 9 -10.95 -16.44 1.07
CA ASP A 9 -10.26 -17.13 2.15
C ASP A 9 -9.29 -18.16 1.58
N LEU A 10 -8.01 -17.99 1.88
CA LEU A 10 -6.96 -18.92 1.47
C LEU A 10 -6.55 -19.81 2.63
N SER A 11 -6.63 -21.10 2.42
CA SER A 11 -6.06 -22.06 3.35
C SER A 11 -4.53 -21.98 3.38
N ALA A 12 -3.94 -22.23 4.55
CA ALA A 12 -2.52 -22.01 4.85
C ALA A 12 -1.52 -22.83 3.99
N GLY A 13 -1.97 -23.60 3.02
CA GLY A 13 -1.11 -24.46 2.18
C GLY A 13 -0.90 -23.97 0.75
N GLU A 14 -1.57 -22.92 0.35
CA GLU A 14 -1.62 -22.50 -1.07
C GLU A 14 -0.70 -21.34 -1.44
N ILE A 15 0.01 -20.79 -0.46
CA ILE A 15 0.93 -19.67 -0.68
C ILE A 15 2.31 -20.23 -0.95
N GLY A 16 2.77 -20.12 -2.18
CA GLY A 16 4.15 -20.41 -2.53
C GLY A 16 5.13 -19.50 -1.78
N SER A 17 6.37 -19.93 -1.61
CA SER A 17 7.44 -19.22 -0.88
C SER A 17 7.85 -17.87 -1.49
N TYR A 18 7.16 -17.39 -2.49
CA TYR A 18 7.53 -16.20 -3.25
C TYR A 18 6.74 -14.97 -2.77
N LYS A 19 7.45 -13.95 -2.31
CA LYS A 19 6.86 -12.73 -1.72
C LYS A 19 5.83 -12.03 -2.60
N GLN A 20 6.01 -12.03 -3.92
CA GLN A 20 5.06 -11.38 -4.82
C GLN A 20 3.82 -12.22 -5.16
N SER A 21 3.87 -13.53 -4.95
CA SER A 21 2.65 -14.33 -5.10
C SER A 21 1.61 -14.01 -4.02
N SER A 22 2.04 -13.54 -2.85
CA SER A 22 1.10 -13.11 -1.81
C SER A 22 0.27 -11.88 -2.21
N LYS A 23 0.81 -10.99 -3.02
CA LYS A 23 0.11 -9.80 -3.50
C LYS A 23 -1.06 -10.10 -4.42
N LEU A 24 -0.97 -11.21 -5.13
CA LEU A 24 -2.05 -11.72 -5.96
C LEU A 24 -3.20 -12.31 -5.12
N LEU A 25 -3.01 -12.44 -3.82
CA LEU A 25 -4.00 -12.95 -2.87
C LEU A 25 -4.81 -11.80 -2.24
N SER A 26 -5.07 -10.79 -3.01
CA SER A 26 -5.82 -9.60 -2.60
C SER A 26 -7.19 -9.56 -3.24
N GLY A 27 -8.08 -8.79 -2.66
CA GLY A 27 -9.44 -8.63 -3.19
C GLY A 27 -9.45 -8.08 -4.61
N LEU A 28 -8.71 -6.99 -4.83
CA LEU A 28 -8.54 -6.39 -6.16
C LEU A 28 -7.08 -6.05 -6.40
N VAL A 29 -6.52 -6.56 -7.49
CA VAL A 29 -5.17 -6.20 -7.94
C VAL A 29 -5.24 -5.50 -9.29
N VAL A 30 -4.61 -4.34 -9.38
CA VAL A 30 -4.42 -3.60 -10.63
C VAL A 30 -2.92 -3.52 -10.91
N GLU A 31 -2.47 -4.17 -11.96
CA GLU A 31 -1.04 -4.32 -12.23
C GLU A 31 -0.64 -3.73 -13.59
N ASN A 32 0.38 -2.87 -13.57
CA ASN A 32 1.11 -2.44 -14.77
C ASN A 32 2.40 -3.28 -14.86
N ARG A 33 2.36 -4.32 -15.71
CA ARG A 33 3.51 -5.22 -15.89
C ARG A 33 4.23 -4.91 -17.20
N ASP A 34 5.36 -4.19 -17.12
CA ASP A 34 6.14 -3.75 -18.29
C ASP A 34 5.28 -3.06 -19.37
N GLY A 35 4.20 -2.40 -18.96
CA GLY A 35 3.26 -1.74 -19.86
C GLY A 35 3.66 -0.31 -20.26
N GLY A 36 4.79 0.19 -19.78
CA GLY A 36 5.17 1.58 -19.95
C GLY A 36 4.27 2.53 -19.16
N GLU A 37 3.96 3.66 -19.72
CA GLU A 37 3.02 4.61 -19.13
C GLU A 37 1.57 4.15 -19.31
N LEU A 38 0.85 3.95 -18.21
CA LEU A 38 -0.61 3.80 -18.22
C LEU A 38 -1.27 5.06 -17.70
N THR A 39 -2.16 5.63 -18.50
CA THR A 39 -2.79 6.93 -18.20
C THR A 39 -4.25 6.79 -17.80
N ASN A 40 -4.70 7.66 -16.87
CA ASN A 40 -6.11 7.83 -16.53
C ASN A 40 -6.82 6.54 -16.08
N VAL A 41 -6.14 5.72 -15.30
CA VAL A 41 -6.74 4.54 -14.67
C VAL A 41 -7.59 4.99 -13.49
N THR A 42 -8.84 4.55 -13.41
CA THR A 42 -9.75 4.90 -12.33
C THR A 42 -10.29 3.64 -11.65
N ILE A 43 -10.17 3.59 -10.32
CA ILE A 43 -10.69 2.54 -9.43
C ILE A 43 -11.65 3.21 -8.47
N ARG A 44 -12.96 3.05 -8.68
CA ARG A 44 -13.91 3.81 -7.88
C ARG A 44 -15.18 3.06 -7.49
N ASN A 45 -15.73 3.47 -6.35
CA ASN A 45 -17.02 2.99 -5.83
C ASN A 45 -17.07 1.46 -5.72
N ASN A 46 -15.96 0.83 -5.35
CA ASN A 46 -15.94 -0.60 -5.10
C ASN A 46 -16.07 -0.86 -3.61
N LYS A 47 -16.63 -2.01 -3.28
CA LYS A 47 -16.70 -2.53 -1.92
C LYS A 47 -15.86 -3.80 -1.85
N ILE A 48 -14.80 -3.79 -1.03
CA ILE A 48 -13.83 -4.89 -0.93
C ILE A 48 -13.75 -5.30 0.53
N HIS A 49 -14.13 -6.53 0.83
CA HIS A 49 -14.20 -6.95 2.22
C HIS A 49 -14.12 -8.47 2.40
N ASP A 50 -13.89 -8.90 3.64
CA ASP A 50 -13.76 -10.31 4.00
C ASP A 50 -12.69 -11.02 3.15
N VAL A 51 -11.54 -10.36 3.01
CA VAL A 51 -10.39 -10.89 2.29
C VAL A 51 -9.37 -11.41 3.30
N ASN A 52 -9.32 -12.71 3.44
CA ASN A 52 -8.45 -13.40 4.38
C ASN A 52 -7.33 -14.15 3.65
N GLY A 53 -6.43 -13.39 3.05
CA GLY A 53 -5.20 -13.94 2.49
C GLY A 53 -4.20 -14.20 3.61
N LYS A 54 -4.02 -15.44 4.03
CA LYS A 54 -3.06 -15.79 5.06
C LYS A 54 -1.65 -15.48 4.62
N MET A 55 -1.01 -14.54 5.29
CA MET A 55 0.42 -14.27 5.12
C MET A 55 1.23 -15.43 5.71
N ALA A 56 1.91 -16.19 4.87
CA ALA A 56 2.86 -17.21 5.33
C ALA A 56 4.18 -16.54 5.70
N GLY A 57 4.42 -16.36 7.00
CA GLY A 57 5.75 -16.26 7.62
C GLY A 57 6.78 -15.30 7.01
N GLY A 58 6.41 -14.17 6.50
CA GLY A 58 7.32 -13.18 5.96
C GLY A 58 6.71 -11.79 5.93
N VAL A 59 7.54 -10.85 6.18
CA VAL A 59 7.28 -9.43 6.14
C VAL A 59 6.90 -9.02 4.72
N ASP A 60 5.68 -9.25 4.29
CA ASP A 60 5.26 -8.78 2.98
C ASP A 60 4.00 -7.92 3.09
N LYS A 61 4.22 -6.62 3.08
CA LYS A 61 3.16 -5.66 2.83
C LYS A 61 2.70 -5.84 1.38
N GLY A 62 1.45 -5.57 1.09
CA GLY A 62 0.93 -5.60 -0.27
C GLY A 62 0.01 -6.77 -0.61
N ALA A 63 -0.45 -7.53 0.39
CA ALA A 63 -1.63 -8.38 0.27
C ALA A 63 -2.79 -7.73 1.03
N GLY A 64 -4.01 -7.92 0.62
CA GLY A 64 -5.18 -7.43 1.36
C GLY A 64 -6.33 -6.98 0.48
N GLY A 65 -6.71 -5.72 0.59
CA GLY A 65 -7.91 -5.18 -0.08
C GLY A 65 -7.67 -4.79 -1.55
N LEU A 66 -7.26 -3.57 -1.78
CA LEU A 66 -7.01 -2.97 -3.08
C LEU A 66 -5.51 -2.71 -3.26
N ILE A 67 -4.88 -3.43 -4.16
CA ILE A 67 -3.44 -3.38 -4.38
C ILE A 67 -3.14 -2.92 -5.80
N VAL A 68 -2.33 -1.87 -5.93
CA VAL A 68 -1.88 -1.35 -7.21
C VAL A 68 -0.39 -1.62 -7.37
N LEU A 69 -0.02 -2.32 -8.43
CA LEU A 69 1.34 -2.78 -8.67
C LEU A 69 1.93 -2.20 -9.95
N VAL A 70 3.22 -1.93 -9.91
CA VAL A 70 4.05 -1.77 -11.10
C VAL A 70 5.15 -2.82 -11.02
N THR A 71 5.15 -3.76 -11.97
CA THR A 71 6.04 -4.92 -12.00
C THR A 71 6.66 -5.12 -13.37
N GLY A 72 7.42 -6.19 -13.55
CA GLY A 72 7.99 -6.53 -14.83
C GLY A 72 8.04 -8.02 -15.13
N ASN A 73 8.42 -8.34 -16.36
CA ASN A 73 8.53 -9.71 -16.87
C ASN A 73 9.92 -10.33 -16.63
N GLY A 74 10.85 -9.57 -16.05
CA GLY A 74 12.18 -10.08 -15.71
C GLY A 74 12.14 -11.09 -14.56
N SER A 75 13.29 -11.68 -14.26
CA SER A 75 13.44 -12.57 -13.12
C SER A 75 13.13 -11.81 -11.83
N ASN A 76 12.40 -12.44 -10.91
CA ASN A 76 11.89 -11.80 -9.68
C ASN A 76 11.01 -10.57 -9.95
N HIS A 77 10.27 -10.57 -11.06
CA HIS A 77 9.39 -9.48 -11.49
C HIS A 77 10.07 -8.12 -11.70
N THR A 78 11.40 -8.14 -11.93
CA THR A 78 12.12 -6.94 -12.33
C THR A 78 11.54 -6.36 -13.60
N GLY A 79 11.44 -5.04 -13.66
CA GLY A 79 10.95 -4.34 -14.84
C GLY A 79 11.98 -4.37 -15.98
N THR A 80 11.50 -4.64 -17.18
CA THR A 80 12.27 -4.56 -18.43
C THR A 80 11.92 -3.31 -19.22
N VAL A 81 10.72 -2.74 -18.97
CA VAL A 81 10.24 -1.48 -19.52
C VAL A 81 9.94 -0.53 -18.36
N GLU A 82 10.44 0.68 -18.41
CA GLU A 82 10.11 1.73 -17.43
C GLU A 82 8.60 1.94 -17.41
N SER A 83 7.97 1.57 -16.29
CA SER A 83 6.53 1.49 -16.19
C SER A 83 6.02 2.28 -14.99
N TYR A 84 4.90 2.96 -15.16
CA TYR A 84 4.28 3.81 -14.15
C TYR A 84 2.83 4.15 -14.52
N TYR A 85 2.11 4.76 -13.60
CA TYR A 85 0.81 5.34 -13.86
C TYR A 85 0.92 6.88 -13.95
N THR A 86 0.10 7.49 -14.80
CA THR A 86 -0.14 8.94 -14.83
C THR A 86 -1.63 9.20 -14.72
N GLY A 87 -2.04 9.96 -13.70
CA GLY A 87 -3.45 10.24 -13.46
C GLY A 87 -4.24 9.01 -12.95
N LEU A 88 -3.63 8.20 -12.08
CA LEU A 88 -4.34 7.14 -11.38
C LEU A 88 -5.27 7.75 -10.32
N ALA A 89 -6.55 7.36 -10.34
CA ALA A 89 -7.53 7.76 -9.35
C ALA A 89 -8.10 6.56 -8.59
N ILE A 90 -8.05 6.61 -7.25
CA ILE A 90 -8.64 5.64 -6.33
C ILE A 90 -9.65 6.39 -5.47
N GLU A 91 -10.95 6.26 -5.79
CA GLU A 91 -11.97 7.18 -5.28
C GLU A 91 -13.22 6.46 -4.77
N GLY A 92 -13.70 6.85 -3.58
CA GLY A 92 -14.99 6.40 -3.06
C GLY A 92 -15.09 4.89 -2.84
N ASN A 93 -13.98 4.20 -2.62
CA ASN A 93 -14.00 2.77 -2.32
C ASN A 93 -14.22 2.56 -0.81
N GLU A 94 -14.91 1.48 -0.46
CA GLU A 94 -15.01 0.96 0.89
C GLU A 94 -14.18 -0.32 1.00
N VAL A 95 -13.20 -0.34 1.92
CA VAL A 95 -12.30 -1.48 2.11
C VAL A 95 -12.26 -1.84 3.59
N TYR A 96 -12.70 -3.06 3.94
CA TYR A 96 -12.74 -3.45 5.34
C TYR A 96 -12.63 -4.97 5.56
N ASN A 97 -12.33 -5.33 6.78
CA ASN A 97 -12.18 -6.73 7.18
C ASN A 97 -11.23 -7.48 6.24
N VAL A 98 -10.05 -6.90 6.03
CA VAL A 98 -9.00 -7.48 5.18
C VAL A 98 -7.76 -7.83 5.97
N CYS A 99 -7.09 -8.89 5.56
CA CYS A 99 -6.03 -9.56 6.32
C CYS A 99 -4.73 -8.76 6.48
N HIS A 100 -4.54 -7.69 5.71
CA HIS A 100 -3.32 -6.89 5.78
C HIS A 100 -3.59 -5.46 5.29
N GLU A 101 -3.02 -5.06 4.15
CA GLU A 101 -3.13 -3.70 3.64
C GLU A 101 -4.53 -3.41 3.06
N ALA A 102 -5.07 -2.23 3.28
CA ALA A 102 -6.35 -1.88 2.69
C ALA A 102 -6.20 -1.31 1.27
N ILE A 103 -5.55 -0.15 1.13
CA ILE A 103 -5.25 0.48 -0.16
C ILE A 103 -3.74 0.69 -0.23
N TYR A 104 -3.07 -0.03 -1.11
CA TYR A 104 -1.61 -0.07 -1.13
C TYR A 104 -1.06 -0.02 -2.55
N MET A 105 -0.02 0.79 -2.74
CA MET A 105 0.71 0.87 -4.00
C MET A 105 2.12 0.31 -3.84
N GLU A 106 2.66 -0.30 -4.89
CA GLU A 106 4.03 -0.79 -4.91
C GLU A 106 4.62 -0.76 -6.32
N SER A 107 5.93 -0.56 -6.41
CA SER A 107 6.64 -0.51 -7.68
C SER A 107 8.02 -1.15 -7.58
N VAL A 108 8.41 -1.89 -8.62
CA VAL A 108 9.79 -2.36 -8.79
C VAL A 108 10.74 -1.23 -9.24
N TRP A 109 10.23 -0.08 -9.58
CA TRP A 109 10.98 1.12 -9.97
C TRP A 109 11.16 2.12 -8.82
N ALA A 110 11.29 1.62 -7.60
CA ALA A 110 11.34 2.44 -6.38
C ALA A 110 12.78 2.60 -5.83
N SER A 111 13.81 2.40 -6.63
CA SER A 111 15.21 2.48 -6.19
C SER A 111 15.79 3.88 -6.38
N ARG A 112 16.09 4.55 -5.28
CA ARG A 112 16.79 5.84 -5.31
C ARG A 112 17.76 6.02 -4.15
N LYS A 113 18.65 6.99 -4.27
CA LYS A 113 19.50 7.44 -3.18
C LYS A 113 18.70 8.25 -2.18
N LEU A 114 18.81 7.92 -0.91
CA LEU A 114 18.28 8.76 0.15
C LEU A 114 19.06 10.07 0.25
N VAL A 115 18.39 11.14 0.57
CA VAL A 115 19.00 12.45 0.80
C VAL A 115 19.92 12.34 2.03
N GLY A 116 21.20 12.65 1.84
CA GLY A 116 22.21 12.56 2.92
C GLY A 116 22.77 11.15 3.17
N GLY A 117 22.29 10.13 2.45
CA GLY A 117 22.81 8.78 2.52
C GLY A 117 24.09 8.58 1.73
N THR A 118 25.00 7.75 2.23
CA THR A 118 26.22 7.35 1.54
C THR A 118 26.06 6.08 0.74
N SER A 119 24.99 5.34 0.93
CA SER A 119 24.66 4.11 0.21
C SER A 119 23.59 4.39 -0.86
N SER A 120 23.63 3.59 -1.92
CA SER A 120 22.46 3.42 -2.78
C SER A 120 21.42 2.67 -1.95
N ASP A 121 20.59 3.39 -1.25
CA ASP A 121 19.50 2.76 -0.58
C ASP A 121 18.35 2.62 -1.57
N THR A 122 17.87 1.43 -1.66
CA THR A 122 16.61 1.17 -2.29
C THR A 122 15.57 1.55 -1.26
N GLY A 123 14.93 2.68 -1.42
CA GLY A 123 13.86 3.10 -0.50
C GLY A 123 12.88 1.97 -0.20
N TYR A 124 12.73 1.01 -1.09
CA TYR A 124 11.88 -0.16 -0.90
C TYR A 124 12.67 -1.47 -1.04
N GLN A 125 12.55 -2.36 -0.05
CA GLN A 125 13.31 -3.63 0.04
C GLN A 125 13.08 -4.59 -1.14
N ASN A 126 12.06 -4.37 -1.93
CA ASN A 126 11.69 -5.19 -3.09
C ASN A 126 11.84 -4.45 -4.42
N ALA A 127 12.49 -3.30 -4.45
CA ALA A 127 12.81 -2.62 -5.70
C ALA A 127 13.66 -3.54 -6.57
N GLY A 128 13.07 -4.09 -7.60
CA GLY A 128 13.76 -5.02 -8.51
C GLY A 128 14.71 -4.32 -9.46
N ASN A 129 14.57 -3.00 -9.63
CA ASN A 129 15.31 -2.19 -10.57
C ASN A 129 16.18 -1.14 -9.87
N SER A 130 17.25 -0.70 -10.55
CA SER A 130 18.19 0.28 -10.01
C SER A 130 17.81 1.74 -10.26
N LYS A 131 16.57 2.00 -10.64
CA LYS A 131 16.04 3.34 -10.96
C LYS A 131 14.82 3.65 -10.11
N TRP A 132 14.61 4.93 -9.89
CA TRP A 132 13.36 5.45 -9.34
C TRP A 132 12.52 6.07 -10.47
N ILE A 133 11.31 5.55 -10.65
CA ILE A 133 10.32 6.04 -11.61
C ILE A 133 8.98 6.03 -10.91
N GLY A 134 8.54 7.19 -10.47
CA GLY A 134 7.29 7.32 -9.71
C GLY A 134 6.06 7.43 -10.60
N SER A 135 4.97 6.87 -10.14
CA SER A 135 3.65 7.17 -10.71
C SER A 135 3.26 8.62 -10.38
N SER A 136 2.72 9.34 -11.35
CA SER A 136 2.47 10.78 -11.22
C SER A 136 0.99 11.17 -11.25
N ASN A 137 0.66 12.32 -10.64
CA ASN A 137 -0.71 12.82 -10.57
C ASN A 137 -1.69 11.76 -10.04
N VAL A 138 -1.31 11.10 -8.95
CA VAL A 138 -2.12 10.10 -8.29
C VAL A 138 -3.11 10.79 -7.35
N THR A 139 -4.38 10.42 -7.41
CA THR A 139 -5.41 10.89 -6.49
C THR A 139 -5.97 9.70 -5.71
N ILE A 140 -5.97 9.79 -4.38
CA ILE A 140 -6.60 8.83 -3.49
C ILE A 140 -7.59 9.61 -2.61
N SER A 141 -8.89 9.51 -2.90
CA SER A 141 -9.86 10.39 -2.26
C SER A 141 -11.18 9.73 -1.91
N ASN A 142 -11.81 10.24 -0.85
CA ASN A 142 -13.14 9.83 -0.42
C ASN A 142 -13.29 8.31 -0.17
N ASN A 143 -12.19 7.63 0.15
CA ASN A 143 -12.25 6.22 0.49
C ASN A 143 -12.57 6.05 1.98
N TYR A 144 -13.32 5.00 2.30
CA TYR A 144 -13.57 4.55 3.65
C TYR A 144 -12.89 3.22 3.89
N VAL A 145 -11.90 3.22 4.79
CA VAL A 145 -11.14 2.04 5.21
C VAL A 145 -11.44 1.77 6.66
N HIS A 146 -11.80 0.54 7.03
CA HIS A 146 -12.04 0.21 8.43
C HIS A 146 -11.80 -1.27 8.75
N ASP A 147 -11.52 -1.56 10.02
CA ASP A 147 -11.34 -2.93 10.51
C ASP A 147 -10.31 -3.73 9.70
N VAL A 148 -9.13 -3.16 9.52
CA VAL A 148 -8.07 -3.77 8.71
C VAL A 148 -6.88 -4.21 9.56
N ALA A 149 -6.32 -5.36 9.21
CA ALA A 149 -5.23 -5.96 9.97
C ALA A 149 -3.90 -5.23 9.84
N GLY A 150 -3.70 -4.48 8.76
CA GLY A 150 -2.47 -3.76 8.45
C GLY A 150 -2.67 -2.26 8.26
N ASP A 151 -1.98 -1.73 7.28
CA ASP A 151 -2.03 -0.32 6.93
C ASP A 151 -3.34 0.07 6.23
N GLY A 152 -3.77 1.30 6.44
CA GLY A 152 -4.97 1.81 5.79
C GLY A 152 -4.72 2.25 4.35
N ILE A 153 -4.01 3.35 4.14
CA ILE A 153 -3.76 3.93 2.81
C ILE A 153 -2.28 4.25 2.64
N VAL A 154 -1.64 3.64 1.64
CA VAL A 154 -0.19 3.75 1.43
C VAL A 154 0.15 4.00 -0.04
N PRO A 155 0.26 5.26 -0.48
CA PRO A 155 0.88 5.57 -1.76
C PRO A 155 2.39 5.40 -1.69
N ILE A 156 2.94 4.51 -2.50
CA ILE A 156 4.39 4.28 -2.60
C ILE A 156 4.86 4.64 -4.00
N ASN A 157 6.07 5.21 -4.08
CA ASN A 157 6.72 5.53 -5.33
C ASN A 157 5.85 6.41 -6.25
N THR A 158 5.32 7.49 -5.65
CA THR A 158 4.49 8.46 -6.36
C THR A 158 5.14 9.84 -6.41
N THR A 159 4.73 10.64 -7.36
CA THR A 159 5.05 12.06 -7.41
C THR A 159 3.81 12.89 -7.74
N ASP A 160 3.73 14.08 -7.15
CA ASP A 160 2.59 14.98 -7.34
C ASP A 160 1.24 14.30 -7.01
N ALA A 161 1.20 13.57 -5.89
CA ALA A 161 0.01 12.84 -5.46
C ALA A 161 -0.83 13.66 -4.46
N MET A 162 -2.14 13.45 -4.52
CA MET A 162 -3.12 14.01 -3.59
C MET A 162 -3.85 12.90 -2.86
N VAL A 163 -3.77 12.89 -1.54
CA VAL A 163 -4.49 11.96 -0.67
C VAL A 163 -5.42 12.79 0.22
N GLU A 164 -6.72 12.75 -0.05
CA GLU A 164 -7.62 13.69 0.60
C GLU A 164 -9.03 13.11 0.88
N TYR A 165 -9.66 13.62 1.92
CA TYR A 165 -11.03 13.26 2.31
C TYR A 165 -11.23 11.76 2.54
N ASN A 166 -10.19 11.04 2.95
CA ASN A 166 -10.30 9.63 3.30
C ASN A 166 -10.57 9.48 4.80
N LEU A 167 -11.31 8.44 5.14
CA LEU A 167 -11.51 8.00 6.52
C LEU A 167 -10.86 6.63 6.69
N VAL A 168 -9.96 6.52 7.67
CA VAL A 168 -9.37 5.25 8.11
C VAL A 168 -9.70 5.04 9.58
N ASP A 169 -10.48 4.02 9.87
CA ASP A 169 -10.89 3.66 11.23
C ASP A 169 -10.46 2.23 11.56
N ASN A 170 -9.88 2.04 12.74
CA ASN A 170 -9.43 0.73 13.21
C ASN A 170 -8.45 0.02 12.23
N SER A 171 -7.34 0.69 11.90
CA SER A 171 -6.22 0.07 11.19
C SER A 171 -5.24 -0.59 12.16
N ALA A 172 -4.44 -1.52 11.66
CA ALA A 172 -3.55 -2.36 12.45
C ALA A 172 -4.31 -3.16 13.55
N ASP A 173 -5.52 -3.60 13.25
CA ASP A 173 -6.40 -4.27 14.19
C ASP A 173 -5.74 -5.53 14.77
N SER A 174 -5.45 -5.48 16.06
CA SER A 174 -4.75 -6.54 16.80
C SER A 174 -5.58 -7.82 17.00
N SER A 175 -6.85 -7.82 16.67
CA SER A 175 -7.70 -9.01 16.71
C SER A 175 -7.31 -10.04 15.65
N TRP A 176 -6.67 -9.59 14.57
CA TRP A 176 -6.13 -10.47 13.54
C TRP A 176 -4.88 -11.18 14.02
N ASN A 177 -4.91 -12.51 14.00
CA ASN A 177 -3.78 -13.34 14.41
C ASN A 177 -2.94 -13.73 13.18
N TYR A 178 -2.05 -12.85 12.75
CA TYR A 178 -1.09 -13.19 11.70
C TYR A 178 0.35 -12.92 12.16
N SER A 179 1.31 -13.63 11.59
CA SER A 179 2.72 -13.60 11.99
C SER A 179 3.58 -12.66 11.13
N ALA A 180 2.97 -11.61 10.60
CA ALA A 180 3.65 -10.66 9.72
C ALA A 180 4.26 -9.47 10.47
N ASN A 181 4.85 -8.54 9.75
CA ASN A 181 5.42 -7.31 10.27
C ASN A 181 4.40 -6.54 11.13
N PRO A 182 4.68 -6.27 12.40
CA PRO A 182 3.76 -5.56 13.27
C PRO A 182 3.80 -4.03 13.13
N ASN A 183 4.53 -3.49 12.15
CA ASN A 183 4.70 -2.06 11.96
C ASN A 183 3.70 -1.55 10.92
N HIS A 184 2.66 -0.88 11.41
CA HIS A 184 1.58 -0.34 10.60
C HIS A 184 1.19 1.07 11.03
N ALA A 185 0.69 1.85 10.07
CA ALA A 185 0.09 3.15 10.31
C ALA A 185 -1.20 3.32 9.48
N ALA A 186 -2.04 4.30 9.83
CA ALA A 186 -3.30 4.46 9.11
C ALA A 186 -3.11 5.03 7.70
N ILE A 187 -2.44 6.16 7.56
CA ILE A 187 -2.20 6.83 6.28
C ILE A 187 -0.77 7.33 6.22
N TRP A 188 0.03 6.79 5.31
CA TRP A 188 1.43 7.13 5.23
C TRP A 188 2.00 6.98 3.83
N SER A 189 3.24 7.39 3.63
CA SER A 189 3.90 7.31 2.34
C SER A 189 5.35 6.89 2.47
N TRP A 190 5.82 6.20 1.43
CA TRP A 190 7.19 5.74 1.27
C TRP A 190 7.69 6.12 -0.12
N ASP A 191 8.95 6.51 -0.19
CA ASP A 191 9.70 6.71 -1.44
C ASP A 191 8.98 7.60 -2.48
N SER A 192 8.30 8.63 -2.01
CA SER A 192 7.44 9.50 -2.80
C SER A 192 7.87 10.97 -2.74
N ASN A 193 7.49 11.75 -3.74
CA ASN A 193 7.76 13.18 -3.82
C ASN A 193 6.46 13.99 -3.92
N ASN A 194 6.44 15.19 -3.33
CA ASN A 194 5.36 16.15 -3.52
C ASN A 194 3.97 15.56 -3.24
N VAL A 195 3.83 14.73 -2.21
CA VAL A 195 2.53 14.19 -1.80
C VAL A 195 1.88 15.12 -0.81
N THR A 196 0.65 15.51 -1.06
CA THR A 196 -0.17 16.26 -0.11
C THR A 196 -1.24 15.37 0.47
N PHE A 197 -1.21 15.22 1.80
CA PHE A 197 -2.24 14.55 2.58
C PHE A 197 -3.07 15.61 3.29
N ARG A 198 -4.35 15.73 2.96
CA ARG A 198 -5.21 16.74 3.59
C ARG A 198 -6.64 16.28 3.79
N TYR A 199 -7.26 16.84 4.82
CA TYR A 199 -8.65 16.56 5.15
C TYR A 199 -8.95 15.07 5.33
N ASN A 200 -7.94 14.27 5.71
CA ASN A 200 -8.14 12.88 6.06
C ASN A 200 -8.45 12.76 7.55
N GLU A 201 -9.18 11.74 7.89
CA GLU A 201 -9.45 11.35 9.26
C GLU A 201 -8.87 9.95 9.51
N ALA A 202 -8.16 9.79 10.64
CA ALA A 202 -7.64 8.52 11.09
C ALA A 202 -7.95 8.32 12.57
N SER A 203 -8.62 7.22 12.88
CA SER A 203 -9.03 6.89 14.24
C SER A 203 -8.72 5.44 14.59
N ASN A 204 -8.59 5.17 15.89
CA ASN A 204 -8.44 3.82 16.42
C ASN A 204 -7.30 2.99 15.81
N THR A 205 -6.21 3.63 15.35
CA THR A 205 -5.04 2.89 14.87
C THR A 205 -4.38 2.18 16.03
N SER A 206 -4.33 0.85 15.96
CA SER A 206 -3.86 0.01 17.04
C SER A 206 -2.36 -0.28 16.95
N ARG A 207 -1.76 -0.58 18.09
CA ARG A 207 -0.40 -1.11 18.16
C ARG A 207 -0.48 -2.63 18.04
N HIS A 208 -0.08 -3.15 16.91
CA HIS A 208 -0.09 -4.58 16.67
C HIS A 208 1.06 -5.30 17.42
N SER A 209 0.76 -6.47 17.96
CA SER A 209 1.76 -7.33 18.60
C SER A 209 1.65 -8.74 18.02
N VAL A 210 2.77 -9.30 17.59
CA VAL A 210 2.84 -10.65 17.03
C VAL A 210 3.77 -11.49 17.91
N GLY A 211 3.20 -12.39 18.68
CA GLY A 211 3.97 -13.18 19.65
C GLY A 211 4.69 -12.28 20.66
N SER A 212 6.02 -12.33 20.70
CA SER A 212 6.85 -11.46 21.54
C SER A 212 7.30 -10.17 20.81
N ALA A 213 7.04 -10.06 19.52
CA ALA A 213 7.35 -8.87 18.75
C ALA A 213 6.21 -7.85 18.91
N VAL A 214 6.56 -6.68 19.36
CA VAL A 214 5.64 -5.54 19.49
C VAL A 214 6.01 -4.56 18.40
N GLY A 215 5.04 -4.19 17.55
CA GLY A 215 5.23 -3.15 16.55
C GLY A 215 5.64 -1.84 17.17
N ASN A 216 6.50 -1.11 16.48
CA ASN A 216 6.92 0.22 16.91
C ASN A 216 6.00 1.32 16.37
N ASP A 217 5.28 1.00 15.29
CA ASP A 217 4.38 1.91 14.60
C ASP A 217 2.95 1.73 15.10
N SER A 218 2.21 2.78 15.13
CA SER A 218 0.78 2.86 15.41
C SER A 218 0.29 4.29 15.16
N MET A 219 0.93 4.97 14.22
CA MET A 219 0.63 6.35 13.93
C MET A 219 -0.61 6.47 13.07
N ALA A 220 -1.36 7.56 13.27
CA ALA A 220 -2.40 7.94 12.34
C ALA A 220 -1.80 8.34 10.98
N PHE A 221 -0.70 9.07 11.03
CA PHE A 221 0.00 9.61 9.86
C PHE A 221 1.50 9.45 10.01
N ASP A 222 2.20 9.07 8.93
CA ASP A 222 3.66 8.92 8.93
C ASP A 222 4.30 9.32 7.60
N PHE A 223 5.56 9.79 7.69
CA PHE A 223 6.48 9.93 6.56
C PHE A 223 7.64 8.97 6.76
N ASP A 224 7.71 7.96 5.92
CA ASP A 224 8.75 6.95 6.00
C ASP A 224 9.86 7.19 4.96
N TYR A 225 10.67 6.18 4.69
CA TYR A 225 11.88 6.29 3.88
C TYR A 225 11.67 6.97 2.53
N GLY A 226 12.60 7.86 2.20
CA GLY A 226 12.72 8.40 0.86
C GLY A 226 11.65 9.41 0.45
N VAL A 227 10.78 9.85 1.35
CA VAL A 227 9.81 10.91 1.03
C VAL A 227 10.48 12.28 0.94
N GLN A 228 10.05 13.10 -0.04
CA GLN A 228 10.59 14.44 -0.25
C GLN A 228 9.47 15.41 -0.57
N ASN A 229 9.51 16.60 0.04
CA ASN A 229 8.55 17.68 -0.18
C ASN A 229 7.08 17.25 0.03
N CYS A 230 6.83 16.34 0.97
CA CYS A 230 5.50 15.87 1.31
C CYS A 230 4.92 16.71 2.45
N VAL A 231 3.60 16.85 2.49
CA VAL A 231 2.89 17.70 3.46
C VAL A 231 1.68 16.97 4.03
N TYR A 232 1.51 17.04 5.35
CA TYR A 232 0.24 16.77 6.03
C TYR A 232 -0.39 18.09 6.47
N GLU A 233 -1.60 18.37 6.01
CA GLU A 233 -2.33 19.58 6.41
C GLU A 233 -3.82 19.31 6.62
N TYR A 234 -4.44 19.94 7.62
CA TYR A 234 -5.88 19.83 7.91
C TYR A 234 -6.39 18.39 8.09
N ASN A 235 -5.53 17.48 8.55
CA ASN A 235 -5.94 16.12 8.88
C ASN A 235 -6.37 16.06 10.35
N TYR A 236 -7.18 15.06 10.68
CA TYR A 236 -7.69 14.84 12.01
C TYR A 236 -7.36 13.42 12.49
N SER A 237 -6.86 13.28 13.72
CA SER A 237 -6.65 11.97 14.34
C SER A 237 -7.20 11.93 15.75
N HIS A 238 -7.79 10.81 16.14
CA HIS A 238 -8.36 10.63 17.48
C HIS A 238 -8.46 9.17 17.89
#